data_fe22320b678c437de95b394d32101298
#
_entry.id   fe22320b678c437de95b394d32101298
#
_cell.length_a   1.000
_cell.length_b   1.000
_cell.length_c   1.000
_cell.angle_alpha   90.00
_cell.angle_beta   90.00
_cell.angle_gamma   90.00
#
_symmetry.space_group_name_H-M   'P 1'
#
loop_
_entity.id
_entity.type
_entity.pdbx_description
1 polymer ?
#
loop_
_entity_poly.entity_id
_entity_poly.type
_entity_poly.pdbx_seq_one_letter_code
_entity_poly.pdbx_strand_id
1 'polypeptide(L)'
;LKTNGDGPYGNMLATGNKKGEVKGYVGAIEEEKINGLINENGEFITDEKGQIKFIGDGTLQVIRDMGLKKPFVGLTHIAGEDIADTMAHYFLISEQIKSVVALGVKLSEDGNKVEKAGGYIIQLLPGVEENFIDKLEDKLRQIRSITELLSGGFTPERIVELLYEDISVAEEEAEMSGAHVKKYVEDYEILEESEIEYKCNCTREKYYKGIITLGKNEILHILKEEGKIEAECHFCGKKYVFTEEDFKDIK
;
A
#
# COMPACT_ATOMS: atom_id res chain seq x y z
N LEU A 1 -6.87 -3.63 -1.04
CA LEU A 1 -5.82 -4.48 -0.48
C LEU A 1 -6.16 -4.84 0.96
N LYS A 2 -6.04 -6.11 1.30
CA LYS A 2 -6.20 -6.58 2.68
C LYS A 2 -5.13 -7.62 2.96
N THR A 3 -4.40 -7.44 4.05
CA THR A 3 -3.52 -8.50 4.58
C THR A 3 -4.20 -9.24 5.72
N ASN A 4 -3.81 -10.48 5.89
CA ASN A 4 -4.19 -11.31 7.02
C ASN A 4 -2.94 -12.12 7.41
N GLY A 5 -2.05 -11.49 8.15
CA GLY A 5 -0.81 -12.04 8.65
C GLY A 5 -0.88 -12.31 10.14
N ASP A 6 -0.01 -13.15 10.63
CA ASP A 6 0.06 -13.52 12.05
C ASP A 6 1.01 -12.63 12.89
N GLY A 7 1.72 -11.72 12.23
CA GLY A 7 2.57 -10.72 12.90
C GLY A 7 1.77 -9.60 13.57
N PRO A 8 2.45 -8.72 14.34
CA PRO A 8 1.80 -7.63 15.07
C PRO A 8 1.07 -6.63 14.19
N TYR A 9 1.51 -6.43 12.95
CA TYR A 9 0.88 -5.57 11.94
C TYR A 9 0.24 -6.38 10.80
N GLY A 10 -0.07 -7.65 11.04
CA GLY A 10 -0.55 -8.58 10.02
C GLY A 10 -1.88 -8.19 9.37
N ASN A 11 -2.75 -7.51 10.11
CA ASN A 11 -4.07 -7.12 9.63
C ASN A 11 -4.09 -5.67 9.17
N MET A 12 -3.91 -5.45 7.86
CA MET A 12 -4.00 -4.14 7.25
C MET A 12 -5.08 -4.11 6.17
N LEU A 13 -5.72 -2.96 6.02
CA LEU A 13 -6.67 -2.71 4.94
C LEU A 13 -6.37 -1.36 4.30
N ALA A 14 -6.20 -1.35 2.98
CA ALA A 14 -6.12 -0.11 2.20
C ALA A 14 -7.12 -0.16 1.04
N THR A 15 -7.78 0.96 0.78
CA THR A 15 -8.71 1.11 -0.34
C THR A 15 -8.41 2.38 -1.10
N GLY A 16 -8.63 2.34 -2.41
CA GLY A 16 -8.54 3.50 -3.30
C GLY A 16 -9.61 3.43 -4.37
N ASN A 17 -9.87 4.54 -5.02
CA ASN A 17 -10.79 4.62 -6.14
C ASN A 17 -10.20 5.44 -7.29
N LYS A 18 -10.89 5.46 -8.44
CA LYS A 18 -10.47 6.18 -9.66
C LYS A 18 -10.36 7.70 -9.50
N LYS A 19 -10.84 8.27 -8.39
CA LYS A 19 -10.75 9.72 -8.12
C LYS A 19 -9.51 10.07 -7.30
N GLY A 20 -8.61 9.12 -7.06
CA GLY A 20 -7.45 9.33 -6.19
C GLY A 20 -7.79 9.34 -4.69
N GLU A 21 -9.05 9.05 -4.29
CA GLU A 21 -9.42 8.98 -2.88
C GLU A 21 -8.93 7.67 -2.28
N VAL A 22 -8.04 7.75 -1.30
CA VAL A 22 -7.43 6.60 -0.63
C VAL A 22 -7.70 6.63 0.86
N LYS A 23 -7.74 5.48 1.49
CA LYS A 23 -7.78 5.33 2.95
C LYS A 23 -7.29 3.96 3.36
N GLY A 24 -6.79 3.85 4.57
CA GLY A 24 -6.31 2.58 5.12
C GLY A 24 -6.29 2.60 6.63
N TYR A 25 -6.16 1.44 7.21
CA TYR A 25 -5.88 1.28 8.64
C TYR A 25 -5.11 -0.01 8.89
N VAL A 26 -4.43 -0.04 10.01
CA VAL A 26 -3.86 -1.24 10.62
C VAL A 26 -4.85 -1.72 11.68
N GLY A 27 -5.09 -3.02 11.75
CA GLY A 27 -5.92 -3.62 12.80
C GLY A 27 -5.34 -3.42 14.20
N ALA A 28 -5.98 -4.00 15.20
CA ALA A 28 -5.47 -3.93 16.56
C ALA A 28 -4.04 -4.51 16.61
N ILE A 29 -3.13 -3.72 17.16
CA ILE A 29 -1.74 -4.12 17.36
C ILE A 29 -1.68 -4.89 18.67
N GLU A 30 -1.20 -6.14 18.61
CA GLU A 30 -1.07 -7.01 19.77
C GLU A 30 0.34 -6.81 20.36
N GLU A 31 0.43 -6.13 21.52
CA GLU A 31 1.69 -5.87 22.21
C GLU A 31 2.50 -7.15 22.51
N GLU A 32 1.82 -8.24 22.82
CA GLU A 32 2.47 -9.53 23.05
C GLU A 32 3.23 -10.03 21.81
N LYS A 33 2.68 -9.80 20.61
CA LYS A 33 3.34 -10.16 19.35
C LYS A 33 4.55 -9.25 19.07
N ILE A 34 4.49 -7.96 19.43
CA ILE A 34 5.66 -7.06 19.33
C ILE A 34 6.76 -7.55 20.28
N ASN A 35 6.40 -7.86 21.51
CA ASN A 35 7.36 -8.37 22.50
C ASN A 35 7.98 -9.70 22.06
N GLY A 36 7.22 -10.53 21.34
CA GLY A 36 7.73 -11.78 20.75
C GLY A 36 8.77 -11.56 19.61
N LEU A 37 8.85 -10.36 19.06
CA LEU A 37 9.87 -9.98 18.08
C LEU A 37 11.12 -9.37 18.70
N ILE A 38 11.20 -9.28 20.02
CA ILE A 38 12.33 -8.68 20.75
C ILE A 38 13.04 -9.79 21.54
N ASN A 39 14.37 -9.85 21.39
CA ASN A 39 15.21 -10.81 22.11
C ASN A 39 15.44 -10.36 23.57
N GLU A 40 16.10 -11.21 24.36
CA GLU A 40 16.42 -10.93 25.78
C GLU A 40 17.27 -9.67 25.99
N ASN A 41 17.97 -9.20 24.97
CA ASN A 41 18.80 -7.99 24.99
C ASN A 41 18.02 -6.72 24.64
N GLY A 42 16.73 -6.82 24.31
CA GLY A 42 15.89 -5.70 23.87
C GLY A 42 16.05 -5.33 22.39
N GLU A 43 16.63 -6.20 21.57
CA GLU A 43 16.83 -5.99 20.14
C GLU A 43 15.79 -6.76 19.33
N PHE A 44 15.39 -6.22 18.18
CA PHE A 44 14.47 -6.95 17.30
C PHE A 44 15.14 -8.21 16.72
N ILE A 45 14.39 -9.30 16.74
CA ILE A 45 14.77 -10.56 16.09
C ILE A 45 14.63 -10.36 14.59
N THR A 46 15.72 -10.55 13.87
CA THR A 46 15.76 -10.48 12.41
C THR A 46 15.94 -11.88 11.81
N ASP A 47 15.49 -12.03 10.57
CA ASP A 47 15.77 -13.23 9.79
C ASP A 47 17.21 -13.26 9.28
N GLU A 48 17.53 -14.24 8.42
CA GLU A 48 18.86 -14.40 7.78
C GLU A 48 19.25 -13.19 6.89
N LYS A 49 18.29 -12.35 6.48
CA LYS A 49 18.48 -11.13 5.69
C LYS A 49 18.54 -9.86 6.54
N GLY A 50 18.44 -9.99 7.85
CA GLY A 50 18.42 -8.85 8.77
C GLY A 50 17.08 -8.12 8.86
N GLN A 51 16.01 -8.77 8.47
CA GLN A 51 14.68 -8.17 8.38
C GLN A 51 13.79 -8.59 9.57
N ILE A 52 12.78 -7.79 9.91
CA ILE A 52 11.86 -8.01 11.03
C ILE A 52 10.46 -8.37 10.49
N LYS A 53 9.92 -9.52 10.86
CA LYS A 53 8.61 -10.01 10.38
C LYS A 53 7.42 -9.29 11.05
N PHE A 54 7.25 -8.01 10.79
CA PHE A 54 6.14 -7.25 11.36
C PHE A 54 4.76 -7.67 10.83
N ILE A 55 4.68 -8.12 9.59
CA ILE A 55 3.42 -8.58 8.99
C ILE A 55 3.18 -10.06 9.31
N GLY A 56 4.26 -10.84 9.43
CA GLY A 56 4.22 -12.27 9.67
C GLY A 56 3.78 -13.08 8.46
N ASP A 57 3.56 -14.36 8.68
CA ASP A 57 3.09 -15.27 7.63
C ASP A 57 1.57 -15.16 7.46
N GLY A 58 1.09 -15.26 6.22
CA GLY A 58 -0.33 -15.10 5.96
C GLY A 58 -0.65 -14.86 4.49
N THR A 59 -1.70 -14.07 4.23
CA THR A 59 -2.19 -13.82 2.87
C THR A 59 -2.42 -12.34 2.60
N LEU A 60 -2.14 -11.94 1.35
CA LEU A 60 -2.58 -10.70 0.75
C LEU A 60 -3.77 -10.97 -0.16
N GLN A 61 -4.85 -10.23 0.04
CA GLN A 61 -6.03 -10.22 -0.81
C GLN A 61 -6.13 -8.89 -1.55
N VAL A 62 -6.20 -8.94 -2.87
CA VAL A 62 -6.41 -7.78 -3.74
C VAL A 62 -7.81 -7.88 -4.32
N ILE A 63 -8.67 -6.92 -3.98
CA ILE A 63 -10.06 -6.86 -4.44
C ILE A 63 -10.17 -5.69 -5.40
N ARG A 64 -10.54 -5.97 -6.65
CA ARG A 64 -10.77 -4.96 -7.70
C ARG A 64 -12.23 -4.98 -8.12
N ASP A 65 -12.93 -3.88 -7.87
CA ASP A 65 -14.28 -3.67 -8.39
C ASP A 65 -14.18 -3.03 -9.78
N MET A 66 -14.48 -3.84 -10.80
CA MET A 66 -14.47 -3.44 -12.21
C MET A 66 -15.87 -3.10 -12.73
N GLY A 67 -16.84 -2.91 -11.83
CA GLY A 67 -18.25 -2.66 -12.20
C GLY A 67 -18.98 -3.92 -12.69
N LEU A 68 -18.43 -5.10 -12.49
CA LEU A 68 -19.04 -6.38 -12.81
C LEU A 68 -19.95 -6.86 -11.67
N LYS A 69 -20.74 -7.93 -11.93
CA LYS A 69 -21.64 -8.52 -10.90
C LYS A 69 -20.92 -8.92 -9.61
N LYS A 70 -19.63 -9.29 -9.71
CA LYS A 70 -18.77 -9.62 -8.57
C LYS A 70 -17.41 -8.96 -8.79
N PRO A 71 -16.77 -8.45 -7.74
CA PRO A 71 -15.41 -7.95 -7.84
C PRO A 71 -14.44 -9.11 -8.17
N PHE A 72 -13.35 -8.77 -8.83
CA PHE A 72 -12.22 -9.68 -8.97
C PHE A 72 -11.49 -9.75 -7.62
N VAL A 73 -11.14 -10.97 -7.21
CA VAL A 73 -10.43 -11.21 -5.95
C VAL A 73 -9.19 -12.04 -6.27
N GLY A 74 -8.03 -11.44 -6.13
CA GLY A 74 -6.74 -12.12 -6.16
C GLY A 74 -6.28 -12.41 -4.75
N LEU A 75 -5.64 -13.56 -4.55
CA LEU A 75 -5.10 -14.01 -3.28
C LEU A 75 -3.69 -14.54 -3.50
N THR A 76 -2.76 -14.12 -2.64
CA THR A 76 -1.40 -14.66 -2.59
C THR A 76 -0.93 -14.79 -1.15
N HIS A 77 0.12 -15.58 -0.93
CA HIS A 77 0.82 -15.57 0.34
C HIS A 77 1.58 -14.26 0.54
N ILE A 78 1.73 -13.85 1.79
CA ILE A 78 2.66 -12.77 2.14
C ILE A 78 4.06 -13.29 1.83
N ALA A 79 4.76 -12.57 0.97
CA ALA A 79 6.10 -12.91 0.52
C ALA A 79 7.05 -11.78 0.92
N GLY A 80 8.29 -12.16 1.29
CA GLY A 80 9.21 -11.17 1.84
C GLY A 80 8.72 -10.65 3.19
N GLU A 81 9.09 -9.45 3.54
CA GLU A 81 8.88 -8.91 4.88
C GLU A 81 8.12 -7.62 4.90
N ASP A 82 7.92 -7.03 3.73
CA ASP A 82 7.17 -5.82 3.56
C ASP A 82 6.05 -5.94 2.52
N ILE A 83 5.28 -4.89 2.42
CA ILE A 83 4.16 -4.81 1.47
C ILE A 83 4.65 -4.71 0.03
N ALA A 84 5.82 -4.13 -0.23
CA ALA A 84 6.36 -3.98 -1.57
C ALA A 84 6.72 -5.33 -2.16
N ASP A 85 7.44 -6.17 -1.42
CA ASP A 85 7.78 -7.54 -1.80
C ASP A 85 6.52 -8.38 -2.02
N THR A 86 5.56 -8.29 -1.09
CA THR A 86 4.29 -9.01 -1.19
C THR A 86 3.49 -8.57 -2.42
N MET A 87 3.49 -7.29 -2.77
CA MET A 87 2.83 -6.79 -3.98
C MET A 87 3.53 -7.23 -5.26
N ALA A 88 4.86 -7.22 -5.29
CA ALA A 88 5.63 -7.74 -6.42
C ALA A 88 5.34 -9.23 -6.65
N HIS A 89 5.30 -10.01 -5.57
CA HIS A 89 4.91 -11.42 -5.61
C HIS A 89 3.47 -11.62 -6.11
N TYR A 90 2.52 -10.80 -5.65
CA TYR A 90 1.14 -10.82 -6.14
C TYR A 90 1.06 -10.59 -7.65
N PHE A 91 1.74 -9.57 -8.18
CA PHE A 91 1.75 -9.30 -9.62
C PHE A 91 2.34 -10.48 -10.41
N LEU A 92 3.42 -11.09 -9.90
CA LEU A 92 4.03 -12.24 -10.55
C LEU A 92 3.12 -13.47 -10.58
N ILE A 93 2.54 -13.84 -9.43
CA ILE A 93 1.79 -15.10 -9.29
C ILE A 93 0.34 -14.98 -9.77
N SER A 94 -0.33 -13.88 -9.42
CA SER A 94 -1.76 -13.70 -9.71
C SER A 94 -2.03 -13.05 -11.06
N GLU A 95 -1.15 -12.18 -11.52
CA GLU A 95 -1.31 -11.43 -12.77
C GLU A 95 -0.32 -11.85 -13.86
N GLN A 96 0.68 -12.68 -13.51
CA GLN A 96 1.74 -13.16 -14.40
C GLN A 96 2.56 -12.01 -15.02
N ILE A 97 2.68 -10.89 -14.29
CA ILE A 97 3.42 -9.70 -14.71
C ILE A 97 4.65 -9.57 -13.82
N LYS A 98 5.84 -9.66 -14.41
CA LYS A 98 7.08 -9.32 -13.70
C LYS A 98 7.05 -7.86 -13.30
N SER A 99 7.17 -7.60 -12.02
CA SER A 99 7.00 -6.25 -11.47
C SER A 99 8.04 -5.96 -10.40
N VAL A 100 8.46 -4.70 -10.34
CA VAL A 100 9.22 -4.15 -9.22
C VAL A 100 8.32 -3.18 -8.48
N VAL A 101 8.26 -3.30 -7.17
CA VAL A 101 7.50 -2.40 -6.31
C VAL A 101 8.47 -1.80 -5.30
N ALA A 102 8.46 -0.48 -5.17
CA ALA A 102 9.23 0.23 -4.17
C ALA A 102 8.32 1.21 -3.43
N LEU A 103 8.34 1.16 -2.12
CA LEU A 103 7.52 1.99 -1.24
C LEU A 103 8.41 2.71 -0.22
N GLY A 104 7.98 3.89 0.20
CA GLY A 104 8.71 4.64 1.21
C GLY A 104 7.82 5.65 1.93
N VAL A 105 8.22 5.99 3.15
CA VAL A 105 7.53 6.93 4.03
C VAL A 105 8.56 7.85 4.66
N LYS A 106 8.31 9.16 4.59
CA LYS A 106 9.02 10.15 5.38
C LYS A 106 8.19 10.52 6.60
N LEU A 107 8.74 10.32 7.77
CA LEU A 107 8.15 10.78 9.02
C LEU A 107 8.65 12.17 9.39
N SER A 108 7.86 12.89 10.23
CA SER A 108 8.30 14.10 10.92
C SER A 108 9.49 13.81 11.85
N GLU A 109 10.23 14.84 12.26
CA GLU A 109 11.41 14.70 13.12
C GLU A 109 11.08 14.00 14.45
N ASP A 110 9.88 14.19 14.98
CA ASP A 110 9.40 13.54 16.21
C ASP A 110 8.83 12.12 15.98
N GLY A 111 8.81 11.64 14.71
CA GLY A 111 8.29 10.32 14.33
C GLY A 111 6.77 10.15 14.41
N ASN A 112 6.02 11.20 14.79
CA ASN A 112 4.60 11.08 15.11
C ASN A 112 3.66 11.33 13.91
N LYS A 113 4.19 11.82 12.79
CA LYS A 113 3.40 12.14 11.60
C LYS A 113 4.07 11.64 10.33
N VAL A 114 3.27 11.18 9.40
CA VAL A 114 3.70 10.95 8.03
C VAL A 114 3.71 12.29 7.31
N GLU A 115 4.88 12.76 6.88
CA GLU A 115 5.03 13.97 6.07
C GLU A 115 4.83 13.67 4.58
N LYS A 116 5.41 12.56 4.12
CA LYS A 116 5.28 12.08 2.75
C LYS A 116 5.20 10.57 2.73
N ALA A 117 4.42 10.02 1.83
CA ALA A 117 4.39 8.61 1.49
C ALA A 117 4.31 8.48 -0.02
N GLY A 118 5.01 7.51 -0.58
CA GLY A 118 5.01 7.30 -2.03
C GLY A 118 5.75 6.05 -2.42
N GLY A 119 5.84 5.85 -3.74
CA GLY A 119 6.50 4.69 -4.30
C GLY A 119 6.34 4.65 -5.81
N TYR A 120 6.85 3.58 -6.39
CA TYR A 120 6.62 3.27 -7.80
C TYR A 120 6.34 1.78 -8.00
N ILE A 121 5.67 1.47 -9.07
CA ILE A 121 5.48 0.13 -9.58
C ILE A 121 5.97 0.14 -11.03
N ILE A 122 6.95 -0.70 -11.34
CA ILE A 122 7.43 -0.91 -12.70
C ILE A 122 6.95 -2.28 -13.14
N GLN A 123 6.27 -2.35 -14.27
CA GLN A 123 5.77 -3.59 -14.83
C GLN A 123 6.34 -3.81 -16.22
N LEU A 124 6.95 -4.97 -16.45
CA LEU A 124 7.50 -5.32 -17.74
C LEU A 124 6.38 -5.72 -18.71
N LEU A 125 6.34 -5.07 -19.86
CA LEU A 125 5.44 -5.45 -20.94
C LEU A 125 5.95 -6.73 -21.64
N PRO A 126 5.06 -7.53 -22.25
CA PRO A 126 5.47 -8.68 -23.05
C PRO A 126 6.39 -8.27 -24.21
N GLY A 127 7.50 -9.00 -24.37
CA GLY A 127 8.44 -8.77 -25.47
C GLY A 127 9.54 -7.73 -25.20
N VAL A 128 9.65 -7.25 -23.97
CA VAL A 128 10.79 -6.39 -23.56
C VAL A 128 12.09 -7.17 -23.72
N GLU A 129 13.10 -6.54 -24.32
CA GLU A 129 14.42 -7.12 -24.55
C GLU A 129 15.16 -7.36 -23.23
N GLU A 130 15.90 -8.49 -23.17
CA GLU A 130 16.65 -8.91 -21.99
C GLU A 130 17.70 -7.86 -21.57
N ASN A 131 18.37 -7.25 -22.53
CA ASN A 131 19.34 -6.18 -22.31
C ASN A 131 18.72 -4.94 -21.60
N PHE A 132 17.45 -4.62 -21.89
CA PHE A 132 16.74 -3.53 -21.18
C PHE A 132 16.46 -3.93 -19.73
N ILE A 133 16.10 -5.19 -19.51
CA ILE A 133 15.84 -5.71 -18.15
C ILE A 133 17.12 -5.63 -17.32
N ASP A 134 18.25 -6.05 -17.85
CA ASP A 134 19.55 -6.00 -17.17
C ASP A 134 19.93 -4.57 -16.79
N LYS A 135 19.78 -3.63 -17.71
CA LYS A 135 20.04 -2.19 -17.46
C LYS A 135 19.12 -1.64 -16.37
N LEU A 136 17.83 -2.00 -16.40
CA LEU A 136 16.86 -1.58 -15.41
C LEU A 136 17.21 -2.14 -14.02
N GLU A 137 17.56 -3.41 -13.93
CA GLU A 137 17.98 -4.03 -12.68
C GLU A 137 19.24 -3.38 -12.09
N ASP A 138 20.23 -3.09 -12.91
CA ASP A 138 21.45 -2.41 -12.48
C ASP A 138 21.16 -0.99 -12.00
N LYS A 139 20.25 -0.27 -12.66
CA LYS A 139 19.81 1.06 -12.25
C LYS A 139 19.08 0.99 -10.91
N LEU A 140 18.16 0.04 -10.73
CA LEU A 140 17.39 -0.13 -9.49
C LEU A 140 18.28 -0.47 -8.28
N ARG A 141 19.38 -1.19 -8.49
CA ARG A 141 20.37 -1.46 -7.43
C ARG A 141 21.15 -0.23 -6.98
N GLN A 142 21.28 0.77 -7.84
CA GLN A 142 22.05 1.99 -7.59
C GLN A 142 21.18 3.15 -7.09
N ILE A 143 19.86 3.08 -7.30
CA ILE A 143 18.94 4.14 -6.91
C ILE A 143 18.76 4.15 -5.39
N ARG A 144 18.68 5.35 -4.83
CA ARG A 144 18.39 5.52 -3.39
C ARG A 144 16.99 5.01 -3.06
N SER A 145 16.78 4.61 -1.81
CA SER A 145 15.45 4.19 -1.35
C SER A 145 14.40 5.29 -1.55
N ILE A 146 13.14 4.91 -1.72
CA ILE A 146 12.04 5.88 -1.84
C ILE A 146 11.98 6.82 -0.63
N THR A 147 12.24 6.31 0.56
CA THR A 147 12.29 7.13 1.77
C THR A 147 13.35 8.24 1.67
N GLU A 148 14.53 7.93 1.13
CA GLU A 148 15.59 8.91 0.92
C GLU A 148 15.25 9.91 -0.18
N LEU A 149 14.65 9.45 -1.29
CA LEU A 149 14.20 10.33 -2.37
C LEU A 149 13.13 11.31 -1.88
N LEU A 150 12.12 10.82 -1.15
CA LEU A 150 11.09 11.66 -0.55
C LEU A 150 11.65 12.66 0.48
N SER A 151 12.64 12.22 1.26
CA SER A 151 13.34 13.09 2.22
C SER A 151 14.16 14.17 1.52
N GLY A 152 14.76 13.84 0.37
CA GLY A 152 15.46 14.76 -0.50
C GLY A 152 14.56 15.72 -1.28
N GLY A 153 13.23 15.60 -1.15
CA GLY A 153 12.28 16.49 -1.84
C GLY A 153 12.00 16.14 -3.29
N PHE A 154 12.34 14.92 -3.72
CA PHE A 154 12.05 14.49 -5.09
C PHE A 154 10.53 14.43 -5.33
N THR A 155 10.12 14.95 -6.51
CA THR A 155 8.75 14.83 -7.00
C THR A 155 8.57 13.50 -7.76
N PRO A 156 7.33 13.04 -8.01
CA PRO A 156 7.08 11.85 -8.84
C PRO A 156 7.76 11.93 -10.21
N GLU A 157 7.69 13.08 -10.90
CA GLU A 157 8.30 13.29 -12.20
C GLU A 157 9.82 13.12 -12.12
N ARG A 158 10.45 13.71 -11.09
CA ARG A 158 11.90 13.59 -10.91
C ARG A 158 12.34 12.16 -10.58
N ILE A 159 11.49 11.39 -9.91
CA ILE A 159 11.73 9.95 -9.67
C ILE A 159 11.65 9.18 -10.99
N VAL A 160 10.67 9.47 -11.85
CA VAL A 160 10.55 8.85 -13.17
C VAL A 160 11.77 9.20 -14.03
N GLU A 161 12.15 10.47 -14.12
CA GLU A 161 13.37 10.87 -14.83
C GLU A 161 14.61 10.11 -14.35
N LEU A 162 14.79 10.01 -13.02
CA LEU A 162 15.90 9.29 -12.41
C LEU A 162 15.89 7.80 -12.76
N LEU A 163 14.72 7.18 -12.84
CA LEU A 163 14.57 5.76 -13.22
C LEU A 163 14.95 5.51 -14.68
N TYR A 164 14.65 6.47 -15.58
CA TYR A 164 14.93 6.35 -17.02
C TYR A 164 16.30 6.90 -17.42
N GLU A 165 16.95 7.68 -16.56
CA GLU A 165 18.30 8.19 -16.80
C GLU A 165 19.27 7.04 -17.07
N ASP A 166 19.99 7.06 -18.18
CA ASP A 166 20.94 6.04 -18.64
C ASP A 166 20.34 4.69 -19.13
N ILE A 167 19.02 4.49 -19.04
CA ILE A 167 18.40 3.26 -19.55
C ILE A 167 17.97 3.42 -21.01
N SER A 168 17.43 4.57 -21.38
CA SER A 168 16.96 4.91 -22.72
C SER A 168 18.12 5.30 -23.64
N VAL A 169 19.00 4.37 -23.99
CA VAL A 169 20.01 4.55 -25.02
C VAL A 169 19.51 3.87 -26.29
N ALA A 170 18.89 4.62 -27.18
CA ALA A 170 18.79 4.23 -28.57
C ALA A 170 20.18 4.42 -29.20
N GLU A 171 20.87 3.35 -29.52
CA GLU A 171 22.01 3.38 -30.42
C GLU A 171 21.47 3.63 -31.83
N GLU A 172 21.24 4.88 -32.22
CA GLU A 172 21.23 5.21 -33.63
C GLU A 172 22.69 5.14 -34.12
N GLU A 173 23.03 4.03 -34.78
CA GLU A 173 24.21 3.98 -35.66
C GLU A 173 24.00 5.00 -36.80
N ALA A 174 24.31 6.26 -36.55
CA ALA A 174 24.47 7.22 -37.62
C ALA A 174 25.80 6.91 -38.33
N GLU A 175 25.74 6.07 -39.34
CA GLU A 175 26.81 5.95 -40.34
C GLU A 175 26.98 7.26 -41.11
N MET A 176 27.52 8.26 -40.46
CA MET A 176 28.22 9.36 -41.14
C MET A 176 29.29 9.94 -40.21
N SER A 177 30.52 9.64 -40.56
CA SER A 177 31.74 10.29 -40.03
C SER A 177 32.21 9.86 -38.60
N GLY A 178 32.28 8.59 -38.27
CA GLY A 178 33.26 8.13 -37.27
C GLY A 178 33.14 8.66 -35.83
N ALA A 179 32.05 9.32 -35.48
CA ALA A 179 31.77 9.78 -34.13
C ALA A 179 30.51 9.07 -33.58
N HIS A 180 30.68 8.22 -32.60
CA HIS A 180 29.57 7.65 -31.85
C HIS A 180 28.92 8.75 -31.01
N VAL A 181 27.87 9.35 -31.51
CA VAL A 181 27.04 10.29 -30.74
C VAL A 181 25.96 9.47 -30.05
N LYS A 182 26.12 9.23 -28.75
CA LYS A 182 25.03 8.71 -27.93
C LYS A 182 23.95 9.80 -27.83
N LYS A 183 22.84 9.62 -28.52
CA LYS A 183 21.66 10.47 -28.37
C LYS A 183 20.78 9.80 -27.31
N TYR A 184 20.70 10.38 -26.12
CA TYR A 184 19.71 9.99 -25.12
C TYR A 184 18.34 10.41 -25.66
N VAL A 185 17.49 9.43 -25.91
CA VAL A 185 16.07 9.68 -26.22
C VAL A 185 15.35 9.59 -24.90
N GLU A 186 14.74 10.68 -24.46
CA GLU A 186 13.76 10.67 -23.36
C GLU A 186 12.51 9.96 -23.88
N ASP A 187 12.47 8.64 -23.73
CA ASP A 187 11.44 7.79 -24.32
C ASP A 187 10.46 7.29 -23.25
N TYR A 188 9.90 8.21 -22.48
CA TYR A 188 8.71 7.90 -21.66
C TYR A 188 7.59 8.89 -21.95
N GLU A 189 6.36 8.41 -21.89
CA GLU A 189 5.15 9.20 -22.03
C GLU A 189 4.37 9.19 -20.71
N ILE A 190 4.00 10.37 -20.20
CA ILE A 190 3.10 10.49 -19.07
C ILE A 190 1.67 10.32 -19.61
N LEU A 191 1.06 9.17 -19.34
CA LEU A 191 -0.27 8.83 -19.82
C LEU A 191 -1.38 9.48 -18.98
N GLU A 192 -1.17 9.60 -17.68
CA GLU A 192 -2.17 10.15 -16.75
C GLU A 192 -1.49 10.73 -15.52
N GLU A 193 -2.01 11.85 -15.06
CA GLU A 193 -1.62 12.50 -13.81
C GLU A 193 -2.87 12.80 -13.00
N SER A 194 -2.87 12.45 -11.72
CA SER A 194 -4.03 12.65 -10.86
C SER A 194 -3.62 12.94 -9.41
N GLU A 195 -4.42 13.79 -8.76
CA GLU A 195 -4.25 14.09 -7.35
C GLU A 195 -4.66 12.89 -6.47
N ILE A 196 -3.93 12.69 -5.37
CA ILE A 196 -4.24 11.66 -4.37
C ILE A 196 -4.60 12.36 -3.06
N GLU A 197 -5.75 11.98 -2.50
CA GLU A 197 -6.27 12.51 -1.24
C GLU A 197 -6.60 11.38 -0.27
N TYR A 198 -6.14 11.51 0.99
CA TYR A 198 -6.64 10.63 2.06
C TYR A 198 -8.05 11.06 2.44
N LYS A 199 -9.05 10.24 2.10
CA LYS A 199 -10.45 10.59 2.28
C LYS A 199 -11.28 9.45 2.85
N CYS A 200 -11.83 9.68 4.02
CA CYS A 200 -12.77 8.78 4.64
C CYS A 200 -14.21 9.20 4.36
N ASN A 201 -15.01 8.30 3.82
CA ASN A 201 -16.41 8.50 3.52
C ASN A 201 -17.35 7.86 4.57
N CYS A 202 -16.91 7.75 5.83
CA CYS A 202 -17.76 7.28 6.91
C CYS A 202 -18.84 8.33 7.23
N THR A 203 -20.06 7.85 7.53
CA THR A 203 -21.18 8.69 7.95
C THR A 203 -21.92 8.02 9.09
N ARG A 204 -22.60 8.82 9.92
CA ARG A 204 -23.44 8.32 11.00
C ARG A 204 -24.49 7.31 10.49
N GLU A 205 -25.05 7.61 9.32
CA GLU A 205 -26.05 6.74 8.70
C GLU A 205 -25.51 5.35 8.31
N LYS A 206 -24.27 5.29 7.81
CA LYS A 206 -23.62 3.98 7.51
C LYS A 206 -23.43 3.15 8.77
N TYR A 207 -23.00 3.77 9.87
CA TYR A 207 -22.84 3.09 11.14
C TYR A 207 -24.18 2.68 11.73
N TYR A 208 -25.19 3.54 11.67
CA TYR A 208 -26.55 3.20 12.08
C TYR A 208 -27.08 1.96 11.34
N LYS A 209 -26.94 1.92 10.01
CA LYS A 209 -27.32 0.74 9.21
C LYS A 209 -26.56 -0.53 9.63
N GLY A 210 -25.28 -0.40 9.96
CA GLY A 210 -24.47 -1.50 10.48
C GLY A 210 -24.97 -2.00 11.85
N ILE A 211 -25.26 -1.08 12.76
CA ILE A 211 -25.76 -1.39 14.10
C ILE A 211 -27.12 -2.10 14.04
N ILE A 212 -28.01 -1.70 13.14
CA ILE A 212 -29.32 -2.37 12.96
C ILE A 212 -29.17 -3.85 12.62
N THR A 213 -28.09 -4.26 11.95
CA THR A 213 -27.86 -5.66 11.62
C THR A 213 -27.62 -6.57 12.82
N LEU A 214 -27.31 -6.01 14.00
CA LEU A 214 -27.21 -6.75 15.27
C LEU A 214 -28.58 -7.27 15.74
N GLY A 215 -29.66 -6.64 15.27
CA GLY A 215 -31.03 -6.97 15.69
C GLY A 215 -31.48 -6.22 16.95
N LYS A 216 -32.81 -6.06 17.07
CA LYS A 216 -33.45 -5.25 18.11
C LYS A 216 -33.06 -5.66 19.54
N ASN A 217 -33.05 -6.96 19.82
CA ASN A 217 -32.77 -7.48 21.17
C ASN A 217 -31.36 -7.12 21.62
N GLU A 218 -30.37 -7.27 20.76
CA GLU A 218 -28.97 -6.97 21.06
C GLU A 218 -28.76 -5.46 21.25
N ILE A 219 -29.35 -4.64 20.40
CA ILE A 219 -29.31 -3.18 20.52
C ILE A 219 -29.88 -2.73 21.87
N LEU A 220 -31.06 -3.23 22.25
CA LEU A 220 -31.69 -2.88 23.51
C LEU A 220 -30.89 -3.38 24.72
N HIS A 221 -30.24 -4.52 24.60
CA HIS A 221 -29.38 -5.07 25.66
C HIS A 221 -28.19 -4.14 25.90
N ILE A 222 -27.45 -3.77 24.84
CA ILE A 222 -26.30 -2.85 24.93
C ILE A 222 -26.75 -1.49 25.50
N LEU A 223 -27.86 -0.93 25.00
CA LEU A 223 -28.37 0.36 25.48
C LEU A 223 -28.78 0.33 26.97
N LYS A 224 -29.29 -0.80 27.45
CA LYS A 224 -29.65 -0.98 28.85
C LYS A 224 -28.41 -1.09 29.75
N GLU A 225 -27.36 -1.73 29.29
CA GLU A 225 -26.13 -1.94 30.08
C GLU A 225 -25.21 -0.70 30.03
N GLU A 226 -25.02 -0.12 28.84
CA GLU A 226 -24.03 0.95 28.61
C GLU A 226 -24.66 2.34 28.44
N GLY A 227 -25.98 2.44 28.29
CA GLY A 227 -26.72 3.69 28.08
C GLY A 227 -26.57 4.28 26.69
N LYS A 228 -25.62 3.82 25.89
CA LYS A 228 -25.32 4.30 24.52
C LYS A 228 -24.59 3.22 23.74
N ILE A 229 -24.61 3.36 22.41
CA ILE A 229 -23.74 2.57 21.50
C ILE A 229 -22.73 3.51 20.90
N GLU A 230 -21.45 3.25 21.09
CA GLU A 230 -20.37 3.97 20.45
C GLU A 230 -19.78 3.15 19.31
N ALA A 231 -19.60 3.80 18.16
CA ALA A 231 -18.94 3.22 17.01
C ALA A 231 -17.82 4.15 16.54
N GLU A 232 -16.61 3.60 16.39
CA GLU A 232 -15.46 4.35 15.92
C GLU A 232 -15.06 3.90 14.53
N CYS A 233 -14.71 4.87 13.67
CA CYS A 233 -14.25 4.59 12.33
C CYS A 233 -12.77 4.21 12.34
N HIS A 234 -12.45 2.96 12.01
CA HIS A 234 -11.06 2.48 11.94
C HIS A 234 -10.19 3.27 10.95
N PHE A 235 -10.78 3.89 9.92
CA PHE A 235 -10.01 4.66 8.94
C PHE A 235 -9.61 6.06 9.42
N CYS A 236 -10.48 6.77 10.17
CA CYS A 236 -10.24 8.16 10.52
C CYS A 236 -10.45 8.49 12.02
N GLY A 237 -10.73 7.49 12.86
CA GLY A 237 -10.93 7.67 14.29
C GLY A 237 -12.20 8.44 14.67
N LYS A 238 -13.07 8.80 13.70
CA LYS A 238 -14.29 9.54 14.00
C LYS A 238 -15.26 8.67 14.80
N LYS A 239 -15.71 9.20 15.94
CA LYS A 239 -16.67 8.51 16.83
C LYS A 239 -18.10 8.92 16.51
N TYR A 240 -19.01 7.96 16.58
CA TYR A 240 -20.43 8.10 16.41
C TYR A 240 -21.12 7.51 17.63
N VAL A 241 -21.96 8.31 18.27
CA VAL A 241 -22.71 7.88 19.46
C VAL A 241 -24.18 7.77 19.10
N PHE A 242 -24.79 6.65 19.51
CA PHE A 242 -26.19 6.35 19.31
C PHE A 242 -26.84 6.10 20.67
N THR A 243 -28.03 6.65 20.87
CA THR A 243 -28.80 6.55 22.08
C THR A 243 -30.12 5.84 21.80
N GLU A 244 -30.91 5.54 22.83
CA GLU A 244 -32.22 4.91 22.70
C GLU A 244 -33.15 5.66 21.72
N GLU A 245 -32.99 7.00 21.65
CA GLU A 245 -33.76 7.85 20.73
C GLU A 245 -33.58 7.48 19.27
N ASP A 246 -32.37 7.08 18.88
CA ASP A 246 -32.02 6.68 17.52
C ASP A 246 -32.71 5.40 17.07
N PHE A 247 -33.17 4.58 18.02
CA PHE A 247 -33.68 3.25 17.75
C PHE A 247 -35.17 3.07 18.08
N LYS A 248 -35.90 4.18 18.33
CA LYS A 248 -37.34 4.13 18.67
C LYS A 248 -38.22 3.46 17.60
N ASP A 249 -37.79 3.57 16.33
CA ASP A 249 -38.57 3.08 15.18
C ASP A 249 -38.11 1.71 14.67
N ILE A 250 -37.22 1.03 15.36
CA ILE A 250 -36.81 -0.33 14.96
C ILE A 250 -37.96 -1.32 15.23
N LYS A 251 -38.44 -1.90 14.15
CA LYS A 251 -39.49 -2.93 14.17
C LYS A 251 -38.94 -4.28 14.59
#